data_1ec10128d0a3a8836881b95ea57cafe9
#
_entry.id   1ec10128d0a3a8836881b95ea57cafe9
#
_cell.length_a   1.000
_cell.length_b   1.000
_cell.length_c   1.000
_cell.angle_alpha   90.00
_cell.angle_beta   90.00
_cell.angle_gamma   90.00
#
_symmetry.space_group_name_H-M   'P 1'
#
loop_
_entity.id
_entity.type
_entity.pdbx_description
1 polymer ?
#
loop_
_entity_poly.entity_id
_entity_poly.type
_entity_poly.pdbx_seq_one_letter_code
_entity_poly.pdbx_strand_id
1 'polypeptide(L)'
;MELIPEYKDFEKNYQNGINQLVYCRLAADLDTPVSLMMKLTDGEENSFILESVTGGEIRGRYSIIGMRPDKIWKCLGNENYIKKINHDGSGVFEKHDVDPLTGLRKLLSESYIDIPKNLPQSSAGIFGYLGYDTIRLVENLPNLNPDPIGLPDGVFLRPSIVAVLDGAKGEVILVAPAWHYDGSDAKKSYENASKLINSAIKKLEKELAETRDLGNPKNINPPVSNFSKADYLKAVAKAKEYISAGDIFQVVPSQRWSQDFNLPPFSLYRSLRRTNPSPFMFFFNFGDFQIIGASPEILVRVFDNQITIRPIAGTRPRGKTVEQDKALEIELLNDKKELAEHLMLLDLGRNDVGRVSKIGTVTPTEEFIIERYSHVMHIVSNVVGELAPESVSYTHLTLPTTRCV
;
A
#
# COMPACT_ATOMS: atom_id res chain seq x y z
N MET A 1 -8.95 -24.61 19.99
CA MET A 1 -8.53 -23.30 19.48
C MET A 1 -9.09 -22.23 20.42
N GLU A 2 -8.27 -21.33 20.88
CA GLU A 2 -8.62 -20.24 21.80
C GLU A 2 -8.81 -18.96 21.02
N LEU A 3 -9.97 -18.30 21.20
CA LEU A 3 -10.24 -16.95 20.68
C LEU A 3 -9.87 -15.94 21.74
N ILE A 4 -9.20 -14.88 21.33
CA ILE A 4 -8.74 -13.78 22.19
C ILE A 4 -9.42 -12.49 21.73
N PRO A 5 -10.01 -11.70 22.64
CA PRO A 5 -10.25 -12.03 24.05
C PRO A 5 -11.33 -13.08 24.24
N GLU A 6 -11.47 -13.61 25.45
CA GLU A 6 -12.64 -14.40 25.83
C GLU A 6 -13.90 -13.53 25.80
N TYR A 7 -15.08 -14.16 25.61
CA TYR A 7 -16.34 -13.44 25.49
C TYR A 7 -16.62 -12.47 26.65
N LYS A 8 -16.31 -12.86 27.88
CA LYS A 8 -16.54 -12.04 29.09
C LYS A 8 -15.77 -10.71 29.06
N ASP A 9 -14.52 -10.74 28.63
CA ASP A 9 -13.68 -9.54 28.53
C ASP A 9 -14.08 -8.70 27.31
N PHE A 10 -14.44 -9.35 26.20
CA PHE A 10 -15.00 -8.70 25.04
C PHE A 10 -16.28 -7.95 25.37
N GLU A 11 -17.26 -8.60 26.01
CA GLU A 11 -18.56 -8.03 26.37
C GLU A 11 -18.40 -6.76 27.20
N LYS A 12 -17.57 -6.80 28.25
CA LYS A 12 -17.29 -5.65 29.12
C LYS A 12 -16.83 -4.42 28.35
N ASN A 13 -15.88 -4.59 27.44
CA ASN A 13 -15.32 -3.49 26.66
C ASN A 13 -16.31 -3.01 25.58
N TYR A 14 -17.01 -3.95 24.94
CA TYR A 14 -17.98 -3.65 23.90
C TYR A 14 -19.16 -2.84 24.40
N GLN A 15 -19.66 -3.13 25.61
CA GLN A 15 -20.71 -2.37 26.29
C GLN A 15 -20.29 -0.92 26.63
N ASN A 16 -18.98 -0.66 26.71
CA ASN A 16 -18.43 0.68 26.90
C ASN A 16 -18.20 1.43 25.55
N GLY A 17 -18.72 0.93 24.45
CA GLY A 17 -18.59 1.57 23.14
C GLY A 17 -17.24 1.37 22.45
N ILE A 18 -16.41 0.42 22.90
CA ILE A 18 -15.06 0.23 22.40
C ILE A 18 -15.06 -0.80 21.27
N ASN A 19 -14.55 -0.40 20.09
CA ASN A 19 -14.22 -1.33 19.01
C ASN A 19 -13.15 -2.33 19.45
N GLN A 20 -13.30 -3.60 19.09
CA GLN A 20 -12.39 -4.66 19.53
C GLN A 20 -11.98 -5.61 18.42
N LEU A 21 -10.84 -6.26 18.60
CA LEU A 21 -10.37 -7.34 17.75
C LEU A 21 -10.67 -8.68 18.42
N VAL A 22 -11.27 -9.60 17.68
CA VAL A 22 -11.29 -11.02 18.04
C VAL A 22 -10.27 -11.71 17.14
N TYR A 23 -9.37 -12.51 17.72
CA TYR A 23 -8.32 -13.15 16.94
C TYR A 23 -7.91 -14.51 17.50
N CYS A 24 -7.23 -15.30 16.67
CA CYS A 24 -6.54 -16.53 17.06
C CYS A 24 -5.19 -16.63 16.38
N ARG A 25 -4.32 -17.51 16.89
CA ARG A 25 -3.03 -17.85 16.31
C ARG A 25 -2.99 -19.31 15.93
N LEU A 26 -2.45 -19.61 14.77
CA LEU A 26 -2.30 -20.95 14.23
C LEU A 26 -0.87 -21.14 13.73
N ALA A 27 -0.36 -22.34 13.84
CA ALA A 27 0.88 -22.70 13.16
C ALA A 27 0.67 -22.63 11.64
N ALA A 28 1.62 -22.08 10.92
CA ALA A 28 1.58 -21.87 9.47
C ALA A 28 2.96 -22.05 8.84
N ASP A 29 3.76 -22.95 9.39
CA ASP A 29 5.11 -23.31 8.93
C ASP A 29 5.12 -23.99 7.56
N LEU A 30 3.99 -24.56 7.15
CA LEU A 30 3.79 -25.18 5.82
C LEU A 30 3.15 -24.22 4.79
N ASP A 31 2.73 -23.03 5.21
CA ASP A 31 2.05 -22.09 4.34
C ASP A 31 2.98 -20.96 3.87
N THR A 32 2.67 -20.42 2.69
CA THR A 32 3.31 -19.24 2.13
C THR A 32 2.28 -18.11 1.99
N PRO A 33 2.68 -16.85 1.85
CA PRO A 33 1.73 -15.76 1.58
C PRO A 33 0.84 -16.05 0.36
N VAL A 34 1.41 -16.67 -0.67
CA VAL A 34 0.70 -17.05 -1.89
C VAL A 34 -0.33 -18.15 -1.63
N SER A 35 0.06 -19.23 -0.90
CA SER A 35 -0.88 -20.31 -0.57
C SER A 35 -2.02 -19.82 0.31
N LEU A 36 -1.72 -18.97 1.30
CA LEU A 36 -2.72 -18.38 2.18
C LEU A 36 -3.71 -17.50 1.39
N MET A 37 -3.21 -16.63 0.50
CA MET A 37 -4.09 -15.81 -0.35
C MET A 37 -5.02 -16.68 -1.19
N MET A 38 -4.51 -17.72 -1.84
CA MET A 38 -5.31 -18.62 -2.66
C MET A 38 -6.36 -19.39 -1.85
N LYS A 39 -5.97 -19.96 -0.70
CA LYS A 39 -6.88 -20.71 0.18
C LYS A 39 -7.97 -19.82 0.79
N LEU A 40 -7.57 -18.66 1.31
CA LEU A 40 -8.47 -17.79 2.08
C LEU A 40 -9.46 -17.05 1.20
N THR A 41 -9.02 -16.53 0.06
CA THR A 41 -9.88 -15.72 -0.80
C THR A 41 -10.60 -16.55 -1.87
N ASP A 42 -9.96 -17.59 -2.39
CA ASP A 42 -10.51 -18.42 -3.48
C ASP A 42 -10.98 -17.57 -4.68
N GLY A 43 -10.24 -16.49 -4.96
CA GLY A 43 -10.60 -15.52 -6.00
C GLY A 43 -11.70 -14.52 -5.62
N GLU A 44 -12.19 -14.51 -4.37
CA GLU A 44 -13.20 -13.55 -3.89
C GLU A 44 -12.77 -12.11 -4.20
N GLU A 45 -13.70 -11.31 -4.71
CA GLU A 45 -13.53 -9.88 -4.95
C GLU A 45 -13.34 -9.11 -3.64
N ASN A 46 -12.86 -7.88 -3.76
CA ASN A 46 -12.61 -7.00 -2.61
C ASN A 46 -11.69 -7.65 -1.57
N SER A 47 -10.62 -8.24 -2.09
CA SER A 47 -9.55 -8.88 -1.30
C SER A 47 -8.19 -8.34 -1.74
N PHE A 48 -7.20 -8.49 -0.85
CA PHE A 48 -5.85 -8.04 -1.16
C PHE A 48 -4.80 -8.86 -0.42
N ILE A 49 -3.56 -8.79 -0.93
CA ILE A 49 -2.35 -9.18 -0.20
C ILE A 49 -1.33 -8.04 -0.28
N LEU A 50 -0.73 -7.75 0.88
CA LEU A 50 0.43 -6.86 1.04
C LEU A 50 1.55 -7.66 1.65
N GLU A 51 2.72 -7.65 1.03
CA GLU A 51 3.88 -8.35 1.57
C GLU A 51 5.19 -7.59 1.30
N SER A 52 6.19 -7.86 2.11
CA SER A 52 7.56 -7.47 1.86
C SER A 52 8.38 -8.72 1.54
N VAL A 53 8.99 -8.76 0.38
CA VAL A 53 9.75 -9.93 -0.10
C VAL A 53 11.26 -9.76 0.13
N THR A 54 11.68 -8.53 0.45
CA THR A 54 13.10 -8.19 0.68
C THR A 54 13.28 -7.58 2.06
N GLY A 55 14.43 -7.80 2.70
CA GLY A 55 14.79 -7.15 3.96
C GLY A 55 14.86 -8.06 5.19
N GLY A 56 14.76 -9.39 5.03
CA GLY A 56 14.96 -10.37 6.10
C GLY A 56 13.94 -10.28 7.24
N GLU A 57 14.33 -10.72 8.43
CA GLU A 57 13.45 -10.85 9.61
C GLU A 57 12.87 -9.51 10.13
N ILE A 58 13.48 -8.39 9.78
CA ILE A 58 13.07 -7.07 10.31
C ILE A 58 12.09 -6.37 9.36
N ARG A 59 12.36 -6.35 8.06
CA ARG A 59 11.54 -5.63 7.06
C ARG A 59 10.55 -6.52 6.31
N GLY A 60 10.83 -7.81 6.15
CA GLY A 60 10.00 -8.78 5.41
C GLY A 60 9.18 -9.72 6.31
N ARG A 61 8.95 -9.36 7.57
CA ARG A 61 8.39 -10.27 8.56
C ARG A 61 6.93 -10.61 8.34
N TYR A 62 6.11 -9.63 7.98
CA TYR A 62 4.67 -9.79 7.91
C TYR A 62 4.15 -9.76 6.47
N SER A 63 3.24 -10.69 6.15
CA SER A 63 2.38 -10.62 4.98
C SER A 63 0.94 -10.51 5.44
N ILE A 64 0.15 -9.63 4.81
CA ILE A 64 -1.17 -9.24 5.26
C ILE A 64 -2.15 -9.56 4.15
N ILE A 65 -3.21 -10.31 4.46
CA ILE A 65 -4.29 -10.64 3.54
C ILE A 65 -5.59 -10.12 4.15
N GLY A 66 -6.30 -9.24 3.45
CA GLY A 66 -7.61 -8.76 3.85
C GLY A 66 -8.70 -9.19 2.90
N MET A 67 -9.88 -9.50 3.43
CA MET A 67 -11.01 -9.98 2.63
C MET A 67 -12.34 -9.64 3.28
N ARG A 68 -13.43 -9.79 2.48
CA ARG A 68 -14.81 -9.60 2.93
C ARG A 68 -15.02 -8.26 3.63
N PRO A 69 -14.78 -7.11 2.95
CA PRO A 69 -14.97 -5.81 3.59
C PRO A 69 -16.43 -5.63 3.98
N ASP A 70 -16.67 -4.94 5.11
CA ASP A 70 -17.99 -4.47 5.51
C ASP A 70 -18.31 -3.09 4.96
N LYS A 71 -17.25 -2.32 4.63
CA LYS A 71 -17.35 -1.00 3.98
C LYS A 71 -16.31 -0.85 2.88
N ILE A 72 -16.73 -0.21 1.79
CA ILE A 72 -15.86 0.21 0.69
C ILE A 72 -16.08 1.70 0.46
N TRP A 73 -15.01 2.48 0.53
CA TRP A 73 -14.99 3.87 0.11
C TRP A 73 -14.44 3.99 -1.30
N LYS A 74 -15.01 4.90 -2.10
CA LYS A 74 -14.59 5.15 -3.47
C LYS A 74 -14.64 6.65 -3.78
N CYS A 75 -13.62 7.14 -4.48
CA CYS A 75 -13.50 8.50 -4.98
C CYS A 75 -13.51 8.52 -6.52
N LEU A 76 -14.32 9.40 -7.10
CA LEU A 76 -14.37 9.70 -8.54
C LEU A 76 -14.35 11.23 -8.70
N GLY A 77 -13.23 11.80 -9.11
CA GLY A 77 -13.05 13.25 -9.10
C GLY A 77 -13.35 13.83 -7.72
N ASN A 78 -14.31 14.75 -7.66
CA ASN A 78 -14.74 15.37 -6.41
C ASN A 78 -15.91 14.65 -5.73
N GLU A 79 -16.25 13.45 -6.19
CA GLU A 79 -17.39 12.70 -5.67
C GLU A 79 -16.95 11.60 -4.71
N ASN A 80 -17.65 11.50 -3.60
CA ASN A 80 -17.42 10.56 -2.50
C ASN A 80 -18.55 9.53 -2.44
N TYR A 81 -18.19 8.25 -2.46
CA TYR A 81 -19.12 7.14 -2.40
C TYR A 81 -18.73 6.16 -1.29
N ILE A 82 -19.73 5.62 -0.60
CA ILE A 82 -19.54 4.54 0.37
C ILE A 82 -20.51 3.41 0.04
N LYS A 83 -19.98 2.20 0.01
CA LYS A 83 -20.76 0.96 -0.06
C LYS A 83 -20.67 0.27 1.30
N LYS A 84 -21.82 0.08 1.95
CA LYS A 84 -21.96 -0.84 3.08
C LYS A 84 -22.29 -2.21 2.53
N ILE A 85 -21.58 -3.24 2.98
CA ILE A 85 -21.80 -4.62 2.55
C ILE A 85 -22.57 -5.34 3.64
N ASN A 86 -23.72 -5.88 3.27
CA ASN A 86 -24.60 -6.66 4.14
C ASN A 86 -24.02 -8.06 4.39
N HIS A 87 -24.59 -8.80 5.31
CA HIS A 87 -24.16 -10.17 5.62
C HIS A 87 -24.27 -11.15 4.45
N ASP A 88 -25.14 -10.89 3.48
CA ASP A 88 -25.32 -11.66 2.26
C ASP A 88 -24.35 -11.27 1.13
N GLY A 89 -23.44 -10.31 1.40
CA GLY A 89 -22.50 -9.77 0.42
C GLY A 89 -23.08 -8.68 -0.49
N SER A 90 -24.37 -8.37 -0.39
CA SER A 90 -25.02 -7.32 -1.17
C SER A 90 -24.63 -5.93 -0.65
N GLY A 91 -24.81 -4.93 -1.50
CA GLY A 91 -24.63 -3.52 -1.14
C GLY A 91 -24.53 -2.65 -2.39
N VAL A 92 -24.87 -1.38 -2.26
CA VAL A 92 -24.82 -0.40 -3.33
C VAL A 92 -23.94 0.76 -2.91
N PHE A 93 -23.22 1.37 -3.85
CA PHE A 93 -22.50 2.61 -3.60
C PHE A 93 -23.48 3.77 -3.48
N GLU A 94 -23.51 4.40 -2.33
CA GLU A 94 -24.27 5.60 -2.05
C GLU A 94 -23.36 6.82 -2.14
N LYS A 95 -23.78 7.85 -2.86
CA LYS A 95 -23.08 9.12 -2.92
C LYS A 95 -23.33 9.89 -1.63
N HIS A 96 -22.27 10.47 -1.07
CA HIS A 96 -22.35 11.33 0.10
C HIS A 96 -21.99 12.76 -0.27
N ASP A 97 -22.77 13.73 0.23
CA ASP A 97 -22.63 15.17 -0.06
C ASP A 97 -21.48 15.85 0.75
N VAL A 98 -20.37 15.15 0.91
CA VAL A 98 -19.13 15.69 1.49
C VAL A 98 -17.98 15.41 0.54
N ASP A 99 -16.97 16.27 0.54
CA ASP A 99 -15.78 16.05 -0.29
C ASP A 99 -15.10 14.71 0.03
N PRO A 100 -14.34 14.14 -0.95
CA PRO A 100 -13.74 12.82 -0.77
C PRO A 100 -12.80 12.69 0.41
N LEU A 101 -12.00 13.72 0.73
CA LEU A 101 -11.08 13.67 1.87
C LEU A 101 -11.82 13.69 3.20
N THR A 102 -12.88 14.48 3.31
CA THR A 102 -13.77 14.48 4.48
C THR A 102 -14.46 13.12 4.64
N GLY A 103 -14.93 12.52 3.54
CA GLY A 103 -15.50 11.17 3.55
C GLY A 103 -14.49 10.11 4.00
N LEU A 104 -13.27 10.17 3.50
CA LEU A 104 -12.19 9.25 3.90
C LEU A 104 -11.81 9.43 5.39
N ARG A 105 -11.70 10.69 5.87
CA ARG A 105 -11.47 11.00 7.29
C ARG A 105 -12.55 10.41 8.19
N LYS A 106 -13.81 10.52 7.77
CA LYS A 106 -14.93 9.92 8.50
C LYS A 106 -14.80 8.41 8.57
N LEU A 107 -14.50 7.74 7.43
CA LEU A 107 -14.29 6.30 7.41
C LEU A 107 -13.12 5.89 8.32
N LEU A 108 -12.02 6.63 8.32
CA LEU A 108 -10.86 6.39 9.20
C LEU A 108 -11.25 6.51 10.68
N SER A 109 -11.96 7.56 11.07
CA SER A 109 -12.41 7.75 12.45
C SER A 109 -13.36 6.64 12.91
N GLU A 110 -14.30 6.21 12.05
CA GLU A 110 -15.20 5.09 12.31
C GLU A 110 -14.47 3.73 12.33
N SER A 111 -13.26 3.67 11.79
CA SER A 111 -12.44 2.47 11.71
C SER A 111 -11.27 2.49 12.71
N TYR A 112 -11.31 3.43 13.65
CA TYR A 112 -10.31 3.45 14.71
C TYR A 112 -10.52 2.29 15.69
N ILE A 113 -9.44 1.60 16.01
CA ILE A 113 -9.43 0.47 16.92
C ILE A 113 -8.04 0.39 17.59
N ASP A 114 -8.04 0.19 18.89
CA ASP A 114 -6.79 -0.02 19.62
C ASP A 114 -6.25 -1.42 19.32
N ILE A 115 -5.08 -1.48 18.70
CA ILE A 115 -4.45 -2.75 18.35
C ILE A 115 -3.57 -3.20 19.52
N PRO A 116 -3.83 -4.38 20.10
CA PRO A 116 -3.00 -4.91 21.18
C PRO A 116 -1.52 -4.97 20.78
N LYS A 117 -0.61 -4.65 21.72
CA LYS A 117 0.85 -4.60 21.46
C LYS A 117 1.46 -5.90 20.93
N ASN A 118 0.79 -7.02 21.16
CA ASN A 118 1.22 -8.34 20.68
C ASN A 118 0.72 -8.66 19.26
N LEU A 119 -0.01 -7.72 18.61
CA LEU A 119 -0.44 -7.80 17.22
C LEU A 119 0.29 -6.76 16.37
N PRO A 120 0.55 -7.05 15.08
CA PRO A 120 1.01 -6.05 14.14
C PRO A 120 -0.04 -4.94 13.96
N GLN A 121 0.40 -3.69 13.76
CA GLN A 121 -0.50 -2.54 13.55
C GLN A 121 -1.41 -2.69 12.32
N SER A 122 -0.98 -3.49 11.36
CA SER A 122 -1.76 -3.84 10.16
C SER A 122 -2.83 -4.92 10.37
N SER A 123 -3.10 -5.33 11.61
CA SER A 123 -4.12 -6.33 11.93
C SER A 123 -5.55 -5.84 11.73
N ALA A 124 -5.77 -4.53 11.64
CA ALA A 124 -7.06 -3.91 11.31
C ALA A 124 -6.83 -2.53 10.66
N GLY A 125 -7.89 -1.98 10.06
CA GLY A 125 -7.86 -0.67 9.43
C GLY A 125 -8.53 -0.65 8.06
N ILE A 126 -8.17 0.33 7.26
CA ILE A 126 -8.60 0.42 5.87
C ILE A 126 -7.40 0.26 4.94
N PHE A 127 -7.60 -0.42 3.83
CA PHE A 127 -6.55 -0.77 2.87
C PHE A 127 -7.02 -0.48 1.45
N GLY A 128 -6.16 0.12 0.64
CA GLY A 128 -6.56 0.50 -0.70
C GLY A 128 -5.51 1.35 -1.40
N TYR A 129 -5.95 2.19 -2.31
CA TYR A 129 -5.08 3.09 -3.04
C TYR A 129 -5.69 4.48 -3.22
N LEU A 130 -4.81 5.45 -3.41
CA LEU A 130 -5.08 6.76 -3.98
C LEU A 130 -4.27 6.88 -5.28
N GLY A 131 -4.94 7.17 -6.38
CA GLY A 131 -4.31 7.42 -7.67
C GLY A 131 -3.59 8.76 -7.69
N TYR A 132 -2.75 8.97 -8.72
CA TYR A 132 -1.96 10.20 -8.87
C TYR A 132 -2.85 11.46 -8.90
N ASP A 133 -3.99 11.41 -9.58
CA ASP A 133 -4.88 12.57 -9.73
C ASP A 133 -5.65 12.95 -8.45
N THR A 134 -5.58 12.16 -7.36
CA THR A 134 -6.10 12.56 -6.05
C THR A 134 -5.41 13.82 -5.49
N ILE A 135 -4.23 14.19 -6.00
CA ILE A 135 -3.58 15.47 -5.71
C ILE A 135 -4.51 16.65 -5.99
N ARG A 136 -5.42 16.54 -6.95
CA ARG A 136 -6.41 17.59 -7.32
C ARG A 136 -7.44 17.87 -6.24
N LEU A 137 -7.55 16.99 -5.23
CA LEU A 137 -8.37 17.24 -4.04
C LEU A 137 -7.74 18.27 -3.09
N VAL A 138 -6.42 18.51 -3.22
CA VAL A 138 -5.66 19.43 -2.35
C VAL A 138 -4.97 20.55 -3.12
N GLU A 139 -4.70 20.36 -4.42
CA GLU A 139 -4.00 21.32 -5.26
C GLU A 139 -4.86 21.71 -6.46
N ASN A 140 -4.87 23.01 -6.77
CA ASN A 140 -5.56 23.51 -7.96
C ASN A 140 -4.63 23.39 -9.19
N LEU A 141 -4.72 22.27 -9.90
CA LEU A 141 -3.92 22.02 -11.10
C LEU A 141 -4.74 22.31 -12.37
N PRO A 142 -4.18 23.08 -13.32
CA PRO A 142 -4.82 23.31 -14.61
C PRO A 142 -4.82 22.04 -15.47
N ASN A 143 -5.67 22.02 -16.48
CA ASN A 143 -5.70 21.04 -17.57
C ASN A 143 -5.79 19.57 -17.13
N LEU A 144 -6.99 19.03 -17.21
CA LEU A 144 -7.23 17.60 -17.10
C LEU A 144 -6.84 16.90 -18.41
N ASN A 145 -5.92 15.95 -18.34
CA ASN A 145 -5.71 15.01 -19.42
C ASN A 145 -6.93 14.07 -19.52
N PRO A 146 -7.28 13.60 -20.74
CA PRO A 146 -8.32 12.58 -20.89
C PRO A 146 -7.99 11.34 -20.05
N ASP A 147 -8.99 10.80 -19.37
CA ASP A 147 -8.89 9.51 -18.68
C ASP A 147 -9.54 8.40 -19.52
N PRO A 148 -8.76 7.68 -20.35
CA PRO A 148 -9.29 6.61 -21.17
C PRO A 148 -9.46 5.26 -20.44
N ILE A 149 -9.04 5.16 -19.16
CA ILE A 149 -9.15 3.94 -18.36
C ILE A 149 -10.42 3.97 -17.53
N GLY A 150 -10.79 5.14 -16.99
CA GLY A 150 -12.02 5.35 -16.23
C GLY A 150 -12.05 4.62 -14.88
N LEU A 151 -10.88 4.44 -14.24
CA LEU A 151 -10.82 3.86 -12.90
C LEU A 151 -11.13 4.91 -11.82
N PRO A 152 -11.64 4.50 -10.66
CA PRO A 152 -11.74 5.38 -9.50
C PRO A 152 -10.38 6.01 -9.14
N ASP A 153 -10.39 7.28 -8.71
CA ASP A 153 -9.19 7.96 -8.23
C ASP A 153 -8.70 7.39 -6.89
N GLY A 154 -9.59 6.79 -6.13
CA GLY A 154 -9.23 6.07 -4.91
C GLY A 154 -10.29 5.05 -4.51
N VAL A 155 -9.83 3.93 -3.93
CA VAL A 155 -10.69 2.92 -3.32
C VAL A 155 -10.03 2.42 -2.04
N PHE A 156 -10.80 2.37 -0.94
CA PHE A 156 -10.39 1.74 0.31
C PHE A 156 -11.39 0.69 0.78
N LEU A 157 -10.86 -0.44 1.20
CA LEU A 157 -11.59 -1.56 1.78
C LEU A 157 -11.42 -1.54 3.30
N ARG A 158 -12.49 -1.76 4.06
CA ARG A 158 -12.43 -2.07 5.49
C ARG A 158 -12.71 -3.56 5.66
N PRO A 159 -11.69 -4.43 5.74
CA PRO A 159 -11.90 -5.88 5.80
C PRO A 159 -12.56 -6.31 7.10
N SER A 160 -13.47 -7.28 7.01
CA SER A 160 -14.07 -7.94 8.18
C SER A 160 -13.19 -9.06 8.73
N ILE A 161 -12.19 -9.49 7.97
CA ILE A 161 -11.20 -10.45 8.42
C ILE A 161 -9.85 -10.15 7.76
N VAL A 162 -8.82 -10.20 8.57
CA VAL A 162 -7.42 -10.02 8.17
C VAL A 162 -6.62 -11.23 8.62
N ALA A 163 -5.85 -11.82 7.72
CA ALA A 163 -4.86 -12.83 8.04
C ALA A 163 -3.46 -12.21 7.98
N VAL A 164 -2.71 -12.30 9.06
CA VAL A 164 -1.33 -11.82 9.15
C VAL A 164 -0.41 -13.01 9.31
N LEU A 165 0.39 -13.29 8.29
CA LEU A 165 1.46 -14.31 8.37
C LEU A 165 2.71 -13.67 8.98
N ASP A 166 3.16 -14.18 10.10
CA ASP A 166 4.47 -13.88 10.71
C ASP A 166 5.50 -14.90 10.19
N GLY A 167 6.22 -14.52 9.14
CA GLY A 167 7.21 -15.42 8.53
C GLY A 167 8.38 -15.78 9.43
N ALA A 168 8.70 -14.96 10.45
CA ALA A 168 9.75 -15.24 11.40
C ALA A 168 9.33 -16.29 12.45
N LYS A 169 8.04 -16.36 12.76
CA LYS A 169 7.49 -17.31 13.73
C LYS A 169 6.84 -18.53 13.09
N GLY A 170 6.58 -18.52 11.78
CA GLY A 170 5.80 -19.57 11.12
C GLY A 170 4.35 -19.64 11.66
N GLU A 171 3.77 -18.49 11.97
CA GLU A 171 2.40 -18.36 12.52
C GLU A 171 1.52 -17.53 11.59
N VAL A 172 0.24 -17.91 11.47
CA VAL A 172 -0.80 -17.05 10.94
C VAL A 172 -1.72 -16.56 12.04
N ILE A 173 -1.97 -15.27 12.08
CA ILE A 173 -2.91 -14.64 12.99
C ILE A 173 -4.15 -14.28 12.17
N LEU A 174 -5.30 -14.87 12.52
CA LEU A 174 -6.60 -14.52 11.94
C LEU A 174 -7.27 -13.51 12.85
N VAL A 175 -7.61 -12.35 12.33
CA VAL A 175 -8.16 -11.21 13.08
C VAL A 175 -9.49 -10.79 12.48
N ALA A 176 -10.54 -10.73 13.27
CA ALA A 176 -11.85 -10.21 12.89
C ALA A 176 -12.18 -8.97 13.74
N PRO A 177 -12.16 -7.75 13.16
CA PRO A 177 -12.60 -6.54 13.84
C PRO A 177 -14.11 -6.60 14.16
N ALA A 178 -14.48 -6.23 15.38
CA ALA A 178 -15.86 -6.07 15.83
C ALA A 178 -16.11 -4.59 16.12
N TRP A 179 -16.80 -3.94 15.18
CA TRP A 179 -17.14 -2.52 15.26
C TRP A 179 -18.36 -2.30 16.14
N HIS A 180 -18.24 -1.38 17.10
CA HIS A 180 -19.37 -0.95 17.91
C HIS A 180 -20.18 0.11 17.16
N TYR A 181 -21.49 0.02 17.25
CA TYR A 181 -22.44 1.03 16.81
C TYR A 181 -23.69 0.98 17.71
N ASP A 182 -24.43 2.08 17.76
CA ASP A 182 -25.62 2.19 18.62
C ASP A 182 -26.62 1.06 18.33
N GLY A 183 -27.07 0.39 19.39
CA GLY A 183 -27.98 -0.74 19.31
C GLY A 183 -27.33 -2.07 18.90
N SER A 184 -25.99 -2.14 18.75
CA SER A 184 -25.30 -3.40 18.47
C SER A 184 -25.24 -4.29 19.72
N ASP A 185 -25.44 -5.59 19.52
CA ASP A 185 -25.39 -6.62 20.55
C ASP A 185 -23.99 -7.22 20.65
N ALA A 186 -23.39 -7.20 21.84
CA ALA A 186 -22.05 -7.72 22.09
C ALA A 186 -21.93 -9.20 21.74
N LYS A 187 -22.93 -10.02 22.12
CA LYS A 187 -22.92 -11.45 21.87
C LYS A 187 -22.97 -11.74 20.38
N LYS A 188 -23.87 -11.08 19.66
CA LYS A 188 -24.02 -11.22 18.21
C LYS A 188 -22.74 -10.78 17.47
N SER A 189 -22.11 -9.68 17.91
CA SER A 189 -20.87 -9.17 17.33
C SER A 189 -19.71 -10.14 17.54
N TYR A 190 -19.56 -10.70 18.74
CA TYR A 190 -18.55 -11.72 19.04
C TYR A 190 -18.76 -13.01 18.24
N GLU A 191 -20.01 -13.49 18.17
CA GLU A 191 -20.38 -14.69 17.40
C GLU A 191 -20.10 -14.50 15.90
N ASN A 192 -20.36 -13.30 15.35
CA ASN A 192 -20.06 -12.99 13.94
C ASN A 192 -18.54 -13.01 13.69
N ALA A 193 -17.74 -12.37 14.53
CA ALA A 193 -16.28 -12.40 14.45
C ALA A 193 -15.76 -13.85 14.56
N SER A 194 -16.29 -14.62 15.49
CA SER A 194 -15.95 -16.04 15.67
C SER A 194 -16.30 -16.88 14.44
N LYS A 195 -17.45 -16.64 13.81
CA LYS A 195 -17.86 -17.32 12.57
C LYS A 195 -16.91 -17.01 11.40
N LEU A 196 -16.49 -15.76 11.26
CA LEU A 196 -15.53 -15.35 10.22
C LEU A 196 -14.20 -16.06 10.40
N ILE A 197 -13.65 -16.09 11.62
CA ILE A 197 -12.40 -16.79 11.93
C ILE A 197 -12.53 -18.29 11.65
N ASN A 198 -13.59 -18.94 12.16
CA ASN A 198 -13.83 -20.37 11.93
C ASN A 198 -13.99 -20.71 10.43
N SER A 199 -14.64 -19.82 9.66
CA SER A 199 -14.73 -19.97 8.21
C SER A 199 -13.35 -19.88 7.53
N ALA A 200 -12.50 -18.96 7.98
CA ALA A 200 -11.15 -18.84 7.47
C ALA A 200 -10.30 -20.08 7.78
N ILE A 201 -10.40 -20.60 9.01
CA ILE A 201 -9.70 -21.84 9.40
C ILE A 201 -10.08 -23.01 8.48
N LYS A 202 -11.40 -23.21 8.27
CA LYS A 202 -11.87 -24.26 7.36
C LYS A 202 -11.35 -24.10 5.93
N LYS A 203 -11.11 -22.85 5.49
CA LYS A 203 -10.49 -22.60 4.20
C LYS A 203 -9.00 -22.94 4.18
N LEU A 204 -8.28 -22.69 5.28
CA LEU A 204 -6.87 -23.02 5.42
C LEU A 204 -6.62 -24.54 5.41
N GLU A 205 -7.55 -25.34 5.93
CA GLU A 205 -7.48 -26.81 5.95
C GLU A 205 -7.69 -27.44 4.57
N LYS A 206 -8.22 -26.68 3.59
CA LYS A 206 -8.41 -27.20 2.23
C LYS A 206 -7.10 -27.36 1.49
N GLU A 207 -7.04 -28.37 0.66
CA GLU A 207 -5.97 -28.53 -0.32
C GLU A 207 -5.99 -27.36 -1.31
N LEU A 208 -4.80 -26.95 -1.76
CA LEU A 208 -4.68 -26.00 -2.86
C LEU A 208 -5.12 -26.70 -4.16
N ALA A 209 -6.08 -26.12 -4.86
CA ALA A 209 -6.37 -26.52 -6.22
C ALA A 209 -5.09 -26.36 -7.07
N GLU A 210 -4.71 -27.37 -7.84
CA GLU A 210 -3.56 -27.27 -8.75
C GLU A 210 -3.82 -26.18 -9.78
N THR A 211 -3.19 -25.04 -9.61
CA THR A 211 -3.26 -23.91 -10.55
C THR A 211 -1.89 -23.61 -11.12
N ARG A 212 -1.25 -24.61 -11.71
CA ARG A 212 -0.12 -24.39 -12.61
C ARG A 212 -0.67 -24.08 -13.99
N ASP A 213 -1.19 -22.85 -14.15
CA ASP A 213 -1.56 -22.38 -15.46
C ASP A 213 -0.28 -22.11 -16.26
N LEU A 214 -0.02 -22.96 -17.22
CA LEU A 214 1.17 -22.88 -18.06
C LEU A 214 0.99 -21.91 -19.22
N GLY A 215 -0.08 -21.10 -19.26
CA GLY A 215 -0.35 -20.10 -20.30
C GLY A 215 0.37 -20.34 -21.63
N ASN A 216 -0.24 -20.07 -22.73
CA ASN A 216 0.45 -20.19 -24.02
C ASN A 216 1.04 -18.84 -24.44
N PRO A 217 2.36 -18.60 -24.25
CA PRO A 217 2.97 -17.31 -24.59
C PRO A 217 3.06 -17.03 -26.09
N LYS A 218 2.64 -17.96 -26.94
CA LYS A 218 2.84 -17.88 -28.40
C LYS A 218 1.98 -16.83 -29.12
N ASN A 219 0.98 -16.25 -28.46
CA ASN A 219 0.03 -15.30 -29.07
C ASN A 219 -0.11 -14.00 -28.27
N ILE A 220 0.96 -13.52 -27.62
CA ILE A 220 0.92 -12.25 -26.92
C ILE A 220 1.28 -11.13 -27.90
N ASN A 221 0.34 -10.23 -28.17
CA ASN A 221 0.62 -9.03 -28.94
C ASN A 221 1.66 -8.17 -28.20
N PRO A 222 2.54 -7.45 -28.94
CA PRO A 222 3.47 -6.53 -28.29
C PRO A 222 2.70 -5.42 -27.53
N PRO A 223 3.24 -4.91 -26.43
CA PRO A 223 2.60 -3.84 -25.67
C PRO A 223 2.52 -2.57 -26.53
N VAL A 224 1.39 -1.85 -26.41
CA VAL A 224 1.11 -0.61 -27.11
C VAL A 224 1.29 0.58 -26.17
N SER A 225 2.12 1.54 -26.57
CA SER A 225 2.35 2.77 -25.82
C SER A 225 1.29 3.83 -26.15
N ASN A 226 0.94 4.66 -25.14
CA ASN A 226 0.13 5.87 -25.34
C ASN A 226 0.91 7.04 -25.97
N PHE A 227 2.24 6.92 -26.09
CA PHE A 227 3.12 7.87 -26.78
C PHE A 227 3.83 7.20 -27.95
N SER A 228 3.95 7.89 -29.08
CA SER A 228 4.96 7.52 -30.06
C SER A 228 6.36 7.79 -29.52
N LYS A 229 7.36 7.02 -29.94
CA LYS A 229 8.77 7.27 -29.57
C LYS A 229 9.19 8.71 -29.90
N ALA A 230 8.77 9.23 -31.08
CA ALA A 230 9.11 10.56 -31.53
C ALA A 230 8.52 11.65 -30.60
N ASP A 231 7.27 11.51 -30.18
CA ASP A 231 6.61 12.47 -29.31
C ASP A 231 7.15 12.42 -27.89
N TYR A 232 7.48 11.24 -27.38
CA TYR A 232 8.16 11.11 -26.10
C TYR A 232 9.54 11.80 -26.09
N LEU A 233 10.33 11.63 -27.15
CA LEU A 233 11.62 12.32 -27.31
C LEU A 233 11.45 13.84 -27.41
N LYS A 234 10.40 14.35 -28.07
CA LYS A 234 10.07 15.79 -28.07
C LYS A 234 9.73 16.29 -26.67
N ALA A 235 8.93 15.53 -25.91
CA ALA A 235 8.59 15.88 -24.51
C ALA A 235 9.84 15.96 -23.64
N VAL A 236 10.79 15.00 -23.78
CA VAL A 236 12.08 15.04 -23.08
C VAL A 236 12.92 16.26 -23.48
N ALA A 237 12.98 16.60 -24.78
CA ALA A 237 13.68 17.79 -25.25
C ALA A 237 13.10 19.06 -24.64
N LYS A 238 11.75 19.17 -24.62
CA LYS A 238 11.06 20.32 -24.02
C LYS A 238 11.28 20.43 -22.52
N ALA A 239 11.28 19.30 -21.80
CA ALA A 239 11.61 19.24 -20.38
C ALA A 239 13.04 19.78 -20.10
N LYS A 240 14.01 19.45 -20.96
CA LYS A 240 15.39 19.96 -20.85
C LYS A 240 15.46 21.47 -21.12
N GLU A 241 14.64 22.01 -22.02
CA GLU A 241 14.53 23.45 -22.22
C GLU A 241 14.04 24.18 -20.97
N TYR A 242 12.99 23.68 -20.32
CA TYR A 242 12.47 24.24 -19.04
C TYR A 242 13.52 24.23 -17.93
N ILE A 243 14.33 23.14 -17.83
CA ILE A 243 15.45 23.07 -16.88
C ILE A 243 16.49 24.15 -17.21
N SER A 244 16.87 24.28 -18.49
CA SER A 244 17.86 25.26 -18.91
C SER A 244 17.38 26.71 -18.75
N ALA A 245 16.08 26.96 -18.87
CA ALA A 245 15.46 28.27 -18.63
C ALA A 245 15.36 28.62 -17.13
N GLY A 246 15.52 27.66 -16.25
CA GLY A 246 15.34 27.85 -14.82
C GLY A 246 13.89 27.76 -14.34
N ASP A 247 12.96 27.31 -15.19
CA ASP A 247 11.55 27.16 -14.86
C ASP A 247 11.31 25.98 -13.89
N ILE A 248 12.11 24.92 -14.01
CA ILE A 248 12.03 23.71 -13.17
C ILE A 248 13.42 23.17 -12.88
N PHE A 249 13.57 22.44 -11.78
CA PHE A 249 14.81 21.70 -11.46
C PHE A 249 14.77 20.27 -11.98
N GLN A 250 13.59 19.64 -11.93
CA GLN A 250 13.37 18.25 -12.32
C GLN A 250 11.95 18.06 -12.84
N VAL A 251 11.77 17.14 -13.77
CA VAL A 251 10.46 16.62 -14.20
C VAL A 251 10.60 15.16 -14.62
N VAL A 252 9.61 14.35 -14.27
CA VAL A 252 9.57 12.93 -14.62
C VAL A 252 8.44 12.71 -15.63
N PRO A 253 8.73 12.64 -16.94
CA PRO A 253 7.75 12.27 -17.95
C PRO A 253 7.28 10.84 -17.73
N SER A 254 5.98 10.59 -17.82
CA SER A 254 5.40 9.25 -17.69
C SER A 254 4.88 8.72 -19.02
N GLN A 255 4.84 7.41 -19.14
CA GLN A 255 4.34 6.69 -20.29
C GLN A 255 3.54 5.48 -19.83
N ARG A 256 2.42 5.19 -20.49
CA ARG A 256 1.62 4.02 -20.23
C ARG A 256 1.73 3.02 -21.37
N TRP A 257 1.85 1.75 -21.01
CA TRP A 257 1.81 0.63 -21.91
C TRP A 257 0.55 -0.20 -21.66
N SER A 258 -0.11 -0.63 -22.72
CA SER A 258 -1.27 -1.51 -22.67
C SER A 258 -0.95 -2.81 -23.39
N GLN A 259 -1.36 -3.93 -22.82
CA GLN A 259 -1.15 -5.27 -23.38
C GLN A 259 -2.31 -6.17 -23.01
N ASP A 260 -2.71 -7.05 -23.93
CA ASP A 260 -3.69 -8.09 -23.64
C ASP A 260 -3.14 -9.07 -22.61
N PHE A 261 -3.98 -9.42 -21.65
CA PHE A 261 -3.64 -10.35 -20.59
C PHE A 261 -4.80 -11.30 -20.31
N ASN A 262 -4.61 -12.58 -20.63
CA ASN A 262 -5.66 -13.61 -20.61
C ASN A 262 -5.47 -14.64 -19.48
N LEU A 263 -4.51 -14.40 -18.54
CA LEU A 263 -4.28 -15.26 -17.39
C LEU A 263 -4.98 -14.69 -16.15
N PRO A 264 -5.22 -15.50 -15.11
CA PRO A 264 -5.70 -14.97 -13.84
C PRO A 264 -4.78 -13.87 -13.32
N PRO A 265 -5.32 -12.71 -12.90
CA PRO A 265 -4.50 -11.56 -12.47
C PRO A 265 -3.50 -11.89 -11.35
N PHE A 266 -3.85 -12.80 -10.44
CA PHE A 266 -2.94 -13.25 -9.39
C PHE A 266 -1.72 -14.01 -9.92
N SER A 267 -1.79 -14.59 -11.11
CA SER A 267 -0.63 -15.21 -11.79
C SER A 267 0.41 -14.17 -12.18
N LEU A 268 -0.02 -12.96 -12.59
CA LEU A 268 0.89 -11.82 -12.83
C LEU A 268 1.60 -11.38 -11.54
N TYR A 269 0.86 -11.25 -10.43
CA TYR A 269 1.45 -10.95 -9.13
C TYR A 269 2.52 -11.98 -8.73
N ARG A 270 2.23 -13.28 -8.87
CA ARG A 270 3.17 -14.37 -8.55
C ARG A 270 4.43 -14.31 -9.43
N SER A 271 4.28 -13.95 -10.71
CA SER A 271 5.40 -13.75 -11.61
C SER A 271 6.24 -12.54 -11.20
N LEU A 272 5.59 -11.39 -10.98
CA LEU A 272 6.25 -10.16 -10.53
C LEU A 272 7.04 -10.36 -9.22
N ARG A 273 6.44 -11.06 -8.27
CA ARG A 273 7.07 -11.41 -6.98
C ARG A 273 8.39 -12.18 -7.14
N ARG A 274 8.50 -12.99 -8.17
CA ARG A 274 9.70 -13.80 -8.45
C ARG A 274 10.74 -13.04 -9.28
N THR A 275 10.30 -12.19 -10.19
CA THR A 275 11.18 -11.49 -11.13
C THR A 275 11.68 -10.16 -10.58
N ASN A 276 10.87 -9.50 -9.76
CA ASN A 276 11.19 -8.20 -9.16
C ASN A 276 10.76 -8.15 -7.68
N PRO A 277 11.36 -8.96 -6.79
CA PRO A 277 11.06 -8.91 -5.37
C PRO A 277 11.37 -7.51 -4.81
N SER A 278 10.44 -6.95 -4.08
CA SER A 278 10.50 -5.58 -3.57
C SER A 278 10.04 -5.50 -2.11
N PRO A 279 10.44 -4.46 -1.36
CA PRO A 279 9.99 -4.24 0.02
C PRO A 279 8.47 -4.07 0.15
N PHE A 280 7.82 -3.56 -0.90
CA PHE A 280 6.38 -3.32 -0.90
C PHE A 280 5.76 -3.96 -2.13
N MET A 281 5.25 -5.17 -1.96
CA MET A 281 4.51 -5.89 -2.98
C MET A 281 3.02 -5.89 -2.63
N PHE A 282 2.18 -5.68 -3.62
CA PHE A 282 0.75 -5.64 -3.42
C PHE A 282 -0.04 -6.23 -4.59
N PHE A 283 -1.14 -6.85 -4.24
CA PHE A 283 -2.20 -7.26 -5.15
C PHE A 283 -3.53 -6.87 -4.51
N PHE A 284 -4.34 -6.10 -5.21
CA PHE A 284 -5.72 -5.79 -4.85
C PHE A 284 -6.65 -6.32 -5.92
N ASN A 285 -7.68 -7.06 -5.51
CA ASN A 285 -8.77 -7.49 -6.36
C ASN A 285 -10.04 -6.69 -5.99
N PHE A 286 -10.37 -5.67 -6.78
CA PHE A 286 -11.57 -4.85 -6.56
C PHE A 286 -12.81 -5.37 -7.32
N GLY A 287 -12.72 -6.55 -7.94
CA GLY A 287 -13.76 -7.13 -8.79
C GLY A 287 -13.56 -6.74 -10.24
N ASP A 288 -14.08 -5.59 -10.64
CA ASP A 288 -14.02 -5.10 -12.03
C ASP A 288 -12.58 -4.85 -12.52
N PHE A 289 -11.66 -4.57 -11.62
CA PHE A 289 -10.25 -4.36 -11.93
C PHE A 289 -9.34 -4.83 -10.80
N GLN A 290 -8.06 -5.03 -11.11
CA GLN A 290 -7.02 -5.42 -10.17
C GLN A 290 -5.86 -4.43 -10.23
N ILE A 291 -5.22 -4.19 -9.07
CA ILE A 291 -3.98 -3.43 -8.99
C ILE A 291 -2.87 -4.35 -8.49
N ILE A 292 -1.79 -4.43 -9.26
CA ILE A 292 -0.65 -5.29 -8.99
C ILE A 292 0.61 -4.45 -9.05
N GLY A 293 1.44 -4.51 -8.02
CA GLY A 293 2.64 -3.72 -8.02
C GLY A 293 3.75 -4.23 -7.12
N ALA A 294 4.93 -3.67 -7.40
CA ALA A 294 6.16 -3.84 -6.65
C ALA A 294 6.81 -2.46 -6.52
N SER A 295 7.01 -1.98 -5.31
CA SER A 295 7.63 -0.67 -5.05
C SER A 295 8.82 -0.82 -4.10
N PRO A 296 9.94 -0.11 -4.36
CA PRO A 296 11.07 -0.05 -3.45
C PRO A 296 10.87 1.00 -2.35
N GLU A 297 9.96 1.94 -2.50
CA GLU A 297 9.89 3.20 -1.76
C GLU A 297 8.55 3.40 -1.07
N ILE A 298 8.59 3.97 0.12
CA ILE A 298 7.42 4.50 0.82
C ILE A 298 7.17 5.95 0.38
N LEU A 299 5.92 6.35 0.23
CA LEU A 299 5.57 7.76 0.09
C LEU A 299 5.72 8.46 1.45
N VAL A 300 5.03 7.97 2.46
CA VAL A 300 5.13 8.44 3.85
C VAL A 300 4.72 7.31 4.79
N ARG A 301 5.37 7.24 5.94
CA ARG A 301 4.96 6.35 7.02
C ARG A 301 4.74 7.17 8.28
N VAL A 302 3.63 6.92 8.98
CA VAL A 302 3.41 7.40 10.35
C VAL A 302 3.25 6.19 11.25
N PHE A 303 4.09 6.10 12.25
CA PHE A 303 4.07 5.03 13.23
C PHE A 303 4.50 5.60 14.59
N ASP A 304 3.72 5.33 15.63
CA ASP A 304 3.96 5.81 17.00
C ASP A 304 4.27 7.32 17.06
N ASN A 305 3.40 8.12 16.41
CA ASN A 305 3.54 9.57 16.23
C ASN A 305 4.83 10.05 15.54
N GLN A 306 5.62 9.15 14.97
CA GLN A 306 6.77 9.50 14.15
C GLN A 306 6.42 9.42 12.66
N ILE A 307 6.66 10.52 11.97
CA ILE A 307 6.58 10.58 10.52
C ILE A 307 7.93 10.18 9.94
N THR A 308 7.92 9.41 8.86
CA THR A 308 9.13 8.99 8.15
C THR A 308 8.92 9.16 6.66
N ILE A 309 9.89 9.80 5.98
CA ILE A 309 10.03 9.84 4.53
C ILE A 309 11.43 9.31 4.19
N ARG A 310 11.55 8.53 3.11
CA ARG A 310 12.82 7.97 2.68
C ARG A 310 13.07 8.32 1.21
N PRO A 311 13.68 9.47 0.89
CA PRO A 311 14.06 9.81 -0.47
C PRO A 311 15.09 8.82 -1.01
N ILE A 312 14.87 8.37 -2.24
CA ILE A 312 15.71 7.46 -2.99
C ILE A 312 16.08 8.15 -4.30
N ALA A 313 17.39 8.31 -4.57
CA ALA A 313 17.87 8.84 -5.84
C ALA A 313 19.26 8.29 -6.14
N GLY A 314 19.73 8.54 -7.35
CA GLY A 314 21.01 7.99 -7.82
C GLY A 314 20.92 6.48 -8.05
N THR A 315 21.40 6.02 -9.18
CA THR A 315 21.27 4.61 -9.55
C THR A 315 22.53 4.09 -10.19
N ARG A 316 22.98 2.90 -9.75
CA ARG A 316 23.95 2.09 -10.48
C ARG A 316 23.47 0.64 -10.55
N PRO A 317 23.78 -0.09 -11.63
CA PRO A 317 23.51 -1.52 -11.68
C PRO A 317 24.32 -2.26 -10.63
N ARG A 318 23.88 -3.47 -10.27
CA ARG A 318 24.67 -4.36 -9.40
C ARG A 318 25.90 -4.87 -10.13
N GLY A 319 27.03 -4.93 -9.45
CA GLY A 319 28.25 -5.54 -9.94
C GLY A 319 28.11 -7.06 -10.09
N LYS A 320 28.81 -7.64 -11.07
CA LYS A 320 28.85 -9.10 -11.24
C LYS A 320 29.73 -9.79 -10.20
N THR A 321 30.63 -9.07 -9.57
CA THR A 321 31.47 -9.51 -8.45
C THR A 321 31.37 -8.51 -7.31
N VAL A 322 31.81 -8.90 -6.12
CA VAL A 322 31.82 -8.03 -4.93
C VAL A 322 32.70 -6.80 -5.14
N GLU A 323 33.83 -6.96 -5.83
CA GLU A 323 34.78 -5.88 -6.15
C GLU A 323 34.15 -4.87 -7.13
N GLN A 324 33.44 -5.36 -8.15
CA GLN A 324 32.72 -4.50 -9.10
C GLN A 324 31.55 -3.78 -8.40
N ASP A 325 30.83 -4.45 -7.51
CA ASP A 325 29.71 -3.86 -6.76
C ASP A 325 30.22 -2.70 -5.88
N LYS A 326 31.36 -2.89 -5.20
CA LYS A 326 32.02 -1.83 -4.41
C LYS A 326 32.55 -0.69 -5.28
N ALA A 327 33.10 -0.97 -6.45
CA ALA A 327 33.58 0.06 -7.36
C ALA A 327 32.44 0.95 -7.86
N LEU A 328 31.28 0.36 -8.19
CA LEU A 328 30.06 1.07 -8.58
C LEU A 328 29.47 1.90 -7.43
N GLU A 329 29.54 1.41 -6.19
CA GLU A 329 29.15 2.18 -5.01
C GLU A 329 30.03 3.42 -4.84
N ILE A 330 31.35 3.27 -4.93
CA ILE A 330 32.29 4.39 -4.82
C ILE A 330 32.06 5.39 -5.97
N GLU A 331 31.84 4.91 -7.19
CA GLU A 331 31.52 5.76 -8.34
C GLU A 331 30.25 6.56 -8.07
N LEU A 332 29.17 5.92 -7.59
CA LEU A 332 27.89 6.57 -7.29
C LEU A 332 28.04 7.66 -6.22
N LEU A 333 28.75 7.37 -5.14
CA LEU A 333 28.99 8.32 -4.05
C LEU A 333 29.96 9.47 -4.42
N ASN A 334 30.65 9.38 -5.55
CA ASN A 334 31.49 10.46 -6.08
C ASN A 334 30.87 11.21 -7.26
N ASP A 335 29.70 10.78 -7.75
CA ASP A 335 28.98 11.43 -8.82
C ASP A 335 28.28 12.70 -8.33
N LYS A 336 28.86 13.87 -8.67
CA LYS A 336 28.36 15.17 -8.22
C LYS A 336 26.90 15.44 -8.64
N LYS A 337 26.49 14.94 -9.82
CA LYS A 337 25.12 15.12 -10.30
C LYS A 337 24.15 14.30 -9.45
N GLU A 338 24.44 13.01 -9.24
CA GLU A 338 23.60 12.13 -8.45
C GLU A 338 23.49 12.59 -6.99
N LEU A 339 24.58 13.07 -6.40
CA LEU A 339 24.59 13.66 -5.06
C LEU A 339 23.77 14.95 -4.98
N ALA A 340 23.84 15.83 -5.98
CA ALA A 340 23.04 17.07 -6.01
C ALA A 340 21.56 16.77 -6.17
N GLU A 341 21.19 15.81 -7.01
CA GLU A 341 19.79 15.34 -7.15
C GLU A 341 19.28 14.75 -5.83
N HIS A 342 20.07 13.89 -5.17
CA HIS A 342 19.68 13.30 -3.90
C HIS A 342 19.54 14.35 -2.79
N LEU A 343 20.44 15.34 -2.73
CA LEU A 343 20.36 16.45 -1.77
C LEU A 343 19.06 17.25 -1.95
N MET A 344 18.67 17.51 -3.20
CA MET A 344 17.40 18.18 -3.52
C MET A 344 16.20 17.39 -2.98
N LEU A 345 16.16 16.06 -3.17
CA LEU A 345 15.08 15.21 -2.65
C LEU A 345 15.11 15.09 -1.13
N LEU A 346 16.29 15.07 -0.51
CA LEU A 346 16.44 15.08 0.94
C LEU A 346 15.90 16.37 1.54
N ASP A 347 16.22 17.51 0.95
CA ASP A 347 15.73 18.82 1.42
C ASP A 347 14.21 18.94 1.24
N LEU A 348 13.69 18.43 0.14
CA LEU A 348 12.26 18.31 -0.07
C LEU A 348 11.59 17.45 1.00
N GLY A 349 12.13 16.27 1.30
CA GLY A 349 11.62 15.39 2.36
C GLY A 349 11.62 16.07 3.73
N ARG A 350 12.66 16.87 4.04
CA ARG A 350 12.71 17.69 5.26
C ARG A 350 11.59 18.73 5.31
N ASN A 351 11.32 19.40 4.18
CA ASN A 351 10.25 20.38 4.08
C ASN A 351 8.87 19.72 4.26
N ASP A 352 8.63 18.58 3.61
CA ASP A 352 7.35 17.87 3.68
C ASP A 352 7.07 17.35 5.09
N VAL A 353 8.06 16.73 5.73
CA VAL A 353 7.97 16.33 7.15
C VAL A 353 7.75 17.54 8.05
N GLY A 354 8.43 18.66 7.76
CA GLY A 354 8.35 19.89 8.56
C GLY A 354 6.96 20.53 8.60
N ARG A 355 6.18 20.37 7.53
CA ARG A 355 4.79 20.92 7.46
C ARG A 355 3.84 20.29 8.48
N VAL A 356 4.09 19.07 8.90
CA VAL A 356 3.18 18.28 9.74
C VAL A 356 3.82 17.86 11.07
N SER A 357 5.06 18.25 11.30
CA SER A 357 5.81 17.91 12.51
C SER A 357 5.82 19.04 13.53
N LYS A 358 6.02 18.69 14.79
CA LYS A 358 6.35 19.65 15.84
C LYS A 358 7.64 20.39 15.46
N ILE A 359 7.66 21.70 15.70
CA ILE A 359 8.82 22.56 15.40
C ILE A 359 10.07 22.01 16.11
N GLY A 360 11.17 21.91 15.35
CA GLY A 360 12.48 21.47 15.86
C GLY A 360 12.66 19.95 15.98
N THR A 361 11.68 19.12 15.51
CA THR A 361 11.78 17.65 15.60
C THR A 361 12.20 16.99 14.28
N VAL A 362 12.27 17.75 13.18
CA VAL A 362 12.67 17.20 11.89
C VAL A 362 14.18 16.93 11.89
N THR A 363 14.52 15.68 11.66
CA THR A 363 15.93 15.22 11.68
C THR A 363 16.17 14.18 10.61
N PRO A 364 17.20 14.33 9.78
CA PRO A 364 17.72 13.22 8.98
C PRO A 364 18.43 12.24 9.92
N THR A 365 18.05 10.97 9.86
CA THR A 365 18.63 9.90 10.70
C THR A 365 19.62 9.05 9.94
N GLU A 366 19.52 9.00 8.63
CA GLU A 366 20.45 8.38 7.68
C GLU A 366 20.61 9.32 6.51
N GLU A 367 21.84 9.55 6.07
CA GLU A 367 22.14 10.43 4.94
C GLU A 367 23.09 9.76 3.96
N PHE A 368 22.75 9.77 2.67
CA PHE A 368 23.57 9.29 1.57
C PHE A 368 24.09 7.87 1.73
N ILE A 369 23.31 6.98 2.34
CA ILE A 369 23.66 5.56 2.46
C ILE A 369 23.34 4.81 1.15
N ILE A 370 24.10 3.74 0.87
CA ILE A 370 23.81 2.88 -0.27
C ILE A 370 22.91 1.71 0.15
N GLU A 371 21.75 1.62 -0.46
CA GLU A 371 20.89 0.44 -0.39
C GLU A 371 21.00 -0.38 -1.67
N ARG A 372 21.15 -1.71 -1.49
CA ARG A 372 21.30 -2.67 -2.58
C ARG A 372 20.01 -3.44 -2.76
N TYR A 373 19.49 -3.36 -3.98
CA TYR A 373 18.32 -4.11 -4.43
C TYR A 373 18.75 -5.26 -5.36
N SER A 374 17.80 -6.01 -5.89
CA SER A 374 18.10 -7.19 -6.73
C SER A 374 18.91 -6.85 -7.98
N HIS A 375 18.64 -5.73 -8.64
CA HIS A 375 19.23 -5.37 -9.93
C HIS A 375 20.02 -4.07 -9.90
N VAL A 376 19.78 -3.22 -8.91
CA VAL A 376 20.37 -1.88 -8.81
C VAL A 376 20.78 -1.56 -7.37
N MET A 377 21.57 -0.54 -7.18
CA MET A 377 21.81 0.14 -5.91
C MET A 377 21.40 1.61 -6.02
N HIS A 378 20.96 2.19 -4.92
CA HIS A 378 20.54 3.57 -4.84
C HIS A 378 21.19 4.29 -3.66
N ILE A 379 21.29 5.62 -3.75
CA ILE A 379 21.52 6.49 -2.60
C ILE A 379 20.19 6.69 -1.89
N VAL A 380 20.17 6.48 -0.58
CA VAL A 380 19.00 6.59 0.27
C VAL A 380 19.31 7.48 1.48
N SER A 381 18.35 8.29 1.86
CA SER A 381 18.35 9.01 3.14
C SER A 381 17.07 8.75 3.89
N ASN A 382 17.04 9.04 5.19
CA ASN A 382 15.87 8.86 6.03
C ASN A 382 15.61 10.13 6.82
N VAL A 383 14.40 10.69 6.70
CA VAL A 383 13.97 11.88 7.43
C VAL A 383 12.82 11.52 8.34
N VAL A 384 12.94 11.91 9.59
CA VAL A 384 11.89 11.70 10.59
C VAL A 384 11.45 13.02 11.22
N GLY A 385 10.22 13.03 11.76
CA GLY A 385 9.68 14.12 12.55
C GLY A 385 8.61 13.61 13.51
N GLU A 386 8.39 14.31 14.62
CA GLU A 386 7.29 14.01 15.52
C GLU A 386 6.01 14.68 15.04
N LEU A 387 4.93 13.92 14.88
CA LEU A 387 3.65 14.42 14.37
C LEU A 387 3.12 15.54 15.28
N ALA A 388 2.73 16.68 14.71
CA ALA A 388 2.07 17.74 15.44
C ALA A 388 0.67 17.30 15.88
N PRO A 389 0.17 17.73 17.07
CA PRO A 389 -1.11 17.28 17.62
C PRO A 389 -2.33 17.49 16.70
N GLU A 390 -2.27 18.52 15.86
CA GLU A 390 -3.34 18.91 14.92
C GLU A 390 -3.25 18.16 13.59
N SER A 391 -2.16 17.42 13.37
CA SER A 391 -1.89 16.70 12.13
C SER A 391 -2.19 15.22 12.29
N VAL A 392 -2.71 14.62 11.23
CA VAL A 392 -2.92 13.17 11.12
C VAL A 392 -2.24 12.65 9.85
N SER A 393 -1.89 11.40 9.80
CA SER A 393 -1.09 10.77 8.72
C SER A 393 -1.59 11.01 7.30
N TYR A 394 -2.83 11.40 7.13
CA TYR A 394 -3.47 11.65 5.84
C TYR A 394 -3.74 13.15 5.56
N THR A 395 -3.43 14.07 6.50
CA THR A 395 -3.69 15.51 6.30
C THR A 395 -2.79 16.16 5.27
N HIS A 396 -1.69 15.51 4.92
CA HIS A 396 -0.73 16.02 3.95
C HIS A 396 -0.13 14.90 3.10
N LEU A 397 -0.98 14.12 2.44
CA LEU A 397 -0.57 13.34 1.28
C LEU A 397 -0.24 14.29 0.12
N THR A 398 0.68 15.21 0.34
CA THR A 398 1.29 15.92 -0.76
C THR A 398 2.32 14.99 -1.36
N LEU A 399 2.09 14.61 -2.60
CA LEU A 399 3.16 14.11 -3.43
C LEU A 399 4.33 15.10 -3.34
N PRO A 400 5.58 14.63 -3.19
CA PRO A 400 6.71 15.50 -3.13
C PRO A 400 6.70 16.41 -4.37
N THR A 401 6.73 17.72 -4.14
CA THR A 401 6.85 18.75 -5.15
C THR A 401 5.75 18.93 -6.16
N THR A 402 4.71 19.59 -5.78
CA THR A 402 4.10 20.53 -6.69
C THR A 402 4.17 21.94 -6.08
N ARG A 403 5.34 22.53 -6.05
CA ARG A 403 5.36 23.97 -6.29
C ARG A 403 5.30 24.13 -7.80
N CYS A 404 4.10 24.23 -8.32
CA CYS A 404 3.89 24.97 -9.54
C CYS A 404 4.20 26.42 -9.21
N VAL A 405 5.25 26.95 -9.80
CA VAL A 405 5.46 28.38 -9.93
C VAL A 405 4.48 28.91 -10.96
#